data_92cd77d52b73410892e5dc22f52eaeca
#
_entry.id   92cd77d52b73410892e5dc22f52eaeca
#
_cell.length_a   1.000
_cell.length_b   1.000
_cell.length_c   1.000
_cell.angle_alpha   90.00
_cell.angle_beta   90.00
_cell.angle_gamma   90.00
#
_symmetry.space_group_name_H-M   'P 1'
#
loop_
_entity.id
_entity.type
_entity.pdbx_description
1 polymer ?
#
loop_
_entity_poly.entity_id
_entity_poly.type
_entity_poly.pdbx_seq_one_letter_code
_entity_poly.pdbx_strand_id
1 'polypeptide(L)'
;MGLVAPSDREIVRELEDHGAASLWVGGHVASPNPTPEAMVWLARLVEQTERAIVGTATLLLPLFPPALVAKQIADLDRAAAGRVALGIGVGGEYASDFDACGIPIEERGSRTNEAMELLRAFWTGEPVTHHGRHWDFDGLRIHPPPQQSGGPPIVVTGRQPVAMRRAARLGDGWMPYLYSPERYARSVATIREEAQRIGRDLDAFTWCAYVFVSMDDDRDVARTNAVHALGGTYRNDFSEMIDRVAAVGTPEDVTAKLDAFVGAGVEHFVLCPIGPNAAENARHLVRDVARSLDRGSPTHG
;
A
#
# COMPACT_ATOMS: atom_id res chain seq x y z
N MET A 1 -3.29 9.92 8.30
CA MET A 1 -3.15 8.50 8.66
C MET A 1 -4.18 7.68 7.90
N GLY A 2 -3.78 6.56 7.34
CA GLY A 2 -4.65 5.62 6.63
C GLY A 2 -4.69 4.25 7.31
N LEU A 3 -5.67 3.45 6.93
CA LEU A 3 -5.92 2.12 7.49
C LEU A 3 -6.18 1.10 6.39
N VAL A 4 -5.87 -0.17 6.67
CA VAL A 4 -6.46 -1.26 5.90
C VAL A 4 -7.95 -1.31 6.19
N ALA A 5 -8.75 -1.24 5.12
CA ALA A 5 -10.20 -1.19 5.24
C ALA A 5 -10.77 -2.53 5.72
N PRO A 6 -11.67 -2.54 6.72
CA PRO A 6 -12.43 -3.72 7.06
C PRO A 6 -13.45 -4.05 5.97
N SER A 7 -13.95 -5.29 5.95
CA SER A 7 -14.98 -5.71 5.01
C SER A 7 -16.38 -5.14 5.31
N ASP A 8 -16.60 -4.68 6.53
CA ASP A 8 -17.86 -4.13 7.00
C ASP A 8 -18.02 -2.68 6.55
N ARG A 9 -19.10 -2.41 5.79
CA ARG A 9 -19.42 -1.09 5.24
C ARG A 9 -19.69 -0.02 6.31
N GLU A 10 -20.31 -0.39 7.42
CA GLU A 10 -20.63 0.56 8.48
C GLU A 10 -19.34 1.02 9.17
N ILE A 11 -18.41 0.09 9.42
CA ILE A 11 -17.10 0.43 9.98
C ILE A 11 -16.28 1.29 9.00
N VAL A 12 -16.31 1.00 7.69
CA VAL A 12 -15.61 1.83 6.69
C VAL A 12 -16.10 3.28 6.76
N ARG A 13 -17.41 3.51 6.80
CA ARG A 13 -17.98 4.86 6.92
C ARG A 13 -17.64 5.52 8.24
N GLU A 14 -17.75 4.77 9.33
CA GLU A 14 -17.37 5.25 10.66
C GLU A 14 -15.91 5.71 10.71
N LEU A 15 -14.97 4.96 10.12
CA LEU A 15 -13.55 5.33 10.05
C LEU A 15 -13.35 6.61 9.24
N GLU A 16 -14.03 6.75 8.12
CA GLU A 16 -13.98 7.99 7.32
C GLU A 16 -14.54 9.19 8.09
N ASP A 17 -15.66 9.04 8.77
CA ASP A 17 -16.30 10.10 9.55
C ASP A 17 -15.44 10.54 10.76
N HIS A 18 -14.65 9.63 11.30
CA HIS A 18 -13.68 9.95 12.35
C HIS A 18 -12.35 10.52 11.83
N GLY A 19 -12.18 10.68 10.52
CA GLY A 19 -11.04 11.37 9.92
C GLY A 19 -9.93 10.46 9.39
N ALA A 20 -10.23 9.20 9.04
CA ALA A 20 -9.29 8.40 8.28
C ALA A 20 -8.95 9.10 6.95
N ALA A 21 -7.69 9.51 6.77
CA ALA A 21 -7.25 10.23 5.58
C ALA A 21 -7.21 9.32 4.33
N SER A 22 -7.00 8.02 4.52
CA SER A 22 -7.02 7.04 3.43
C SER A 22 -7.44 5.66 3.92
N LEU A 23 -8.03 4.87 3.02
CA LEU A 23 -8.45 3.50 3.26
C LEU A 23 -7.89 2.60 2.16
N TRP A 24 -7.29 1.49 2.56
CA TRP A 24 -6.50 0.64 1.68
C TRP A 24 -6.98 -0.79 1.68
N VAL A 25 -6.91 -1.44 0.53
CA VAL A 25 -7.30 -2.84 0.35
C VAL A 25 -6.19 -3.63 -0.29
N GLY A 26 -6.03 -4.88 0.11
CA GLY A 26 -5.10 -5.81 -0.51
C GLY A 26 -5.83 -7.05 -0.98
N GLY A 27 -5.17 -7.89 -1.75
CA GLY A 27 -5.77 -9.12 -2.17
C GLY A 27 -4.82 -10.06 -2.87
N HIS A 28 -5.29 -11.31 -3.01
CA HIS A 28 -4.61 -12.38 -3.72
C HIS A 28 -5.60 -13.06 -4.68
N VAL A 29 -5.07 -13.76 -5.67
CA VAL A 29 -5.88 -14.58 -6.59
C VAL A 29 -6.08 -15.98 -6.03
N ALA A 30 -5.02 -16.58 -5.50
CA ALA A 30 -5.02 -17.96 -5.01
C ALA A 30 -4.20 -18.13 -3.72
N SER A 31 -4.54 -17.32 -2.70
CA SER A 31 -3.96 -17.41 -1.36
C SER A 31 -4.55 -18.58 -0.59
N PRO A 32 -3.77 -19.26 0.27
CA PRO A 32 -4.31 -20.24 1.22
C PRO A 32 -5.19 -19.62 2.31
N ASN A 33 -5.11 -18.32 2.49
CA ASN A 33 -5.95 -17.56 3.41
C ASN A 33 -7.14 -16.95 2.65
N PRO A 34 -8.33 -16.83 3.26
CA PRO A 34 -9.45 -16.16 2.63
C PRO A 34 -9.13 -14.67 2.49
N THR A 35 -8.75 -14.27 1.28
CA THR A 35 -8.46 -12.88 0.91
C THR A 35 -9.32 -12.48 -0.26
N PRO A 36 -9.86 -11.25 -0.28
CA PRO A 36 -10.59 -10.75 -1.43
C PRO A 36 -9.65 -10.47 -2.62
N GLU A 37 -10.23 -10.23 -3.78
CA GLU A 37 -9.51 -9.73 -4.94
C GLU A 37 -9.41 -8.20 -4.85
N ALA A 38 -8.21 -7.66 -5.06
CA ALA A 38 -7.88 -6.27 -4.75
C ALA A 38 -8.70 -5.25 -5.55
N MET A 39 -8.91 -5.47 -6.86
CA MET A 39 -9.65 -4.52 -7.71
C MET A 39 -11.15 -4.51 -7.43
N VAL A 40 -11.72 -5.68 -7.17
CA VAL A 40 -13.13 -5.81 -6.76
C VAL A 40 -13.36 -5.13 -5.41
N TRP A 41 -12.43 -5.31 -4.48
CA TRP A 41 -12.57 -4.65 -3.18
C TRP A 41 -12.34 -3.14 -3.26
N LEU A 42 -11.38 -2.67 -4.07
CA LEU A 42 -11.18 -1.24 -4.32
C LEU A 42 -12.46 -0.59 -4.90
N ALA A 43 -13.12 -1.24 -5.87
CA ALA A 43 -14.37 -0.73 -6.43
C ALA A 43 -15.48 -0.58 -5.36
N ARG A 44 -15.60 -1.58 -4.46
CA ARG A 44 -16.53 -1.48 -3.32
C ARG A 44 -16.17 -0.33 -2.38
N LEU A 45 -14.88 -0.12 -2.12
CA LEU A 45 -14.41 0.94 -1.24
C LEU A 45 -14.68 2.33 -1.81
N VAL A 46 -14.53 2.51 -3.14
CA VAL A 46 -14.91 3.74 -3.84
C VAL A 46 -16.37 4.12 -3.57
N GLU A 47 -17.29 3.15 -3.64
CA GLU A 47 -18.72 3.35 -3.38
C GLU A 47 -19.08 3.54 -1.89
N GLN A 48 -18.19 3.17 -0.99
CA GLN A 48 -18.42 3.26 0.45
C GLN A 48 -17.89 4.55 1.07
N THR A 49 -17.07 5.33 0.33
CA THR A 49 -16.36 6.51 0.82
C THR A 49 -16.61 7.74 -0.04
N GLU A 50 -16.55 8.92 0.58
CA GLU A 50 -16.79 10.19 -0.10
C GLU A 50 -15.56 11.13 -0.09
N ARG A 51 -14.70 11.02 0.92
CA ARG A 51 -13.62 11.97 1.20
C ARG A 51 -12.24 11.33 1.23
N ALA A 52 -12.14 10.14 1.83
CA ALA A 52 -10.86 9.46 2.02
C ALA A 52 -10.22 9.08 0.67
N ILE A 53 -8.91 9.15 0.61
CA ILE A 53 -8.14 8.49 -0.46
C ILE A 53 -8.40 6.99 -0.35
N VAL A 54 -8.65 6.33 -1.47
CA VAL A 54 -8.85 4.89 -1.54
C VAL A 54 -7.74 4.24 -2.36
N GLY A 55 -7.12 3.19 -1.84
CA GLY A 55 -5.97 2.62 -2.52
C GLY A 55 -5.81 1.11 -2.36
N THR A 56 -4.88 0.56 -3.11
CA THR A 56 -4.48 -0.84 -2.97
C THR A 56 -3.21 -1.00 -2.13
N ALA A 57 -3.19 -1.96 -1.22
CA ALA A 57 -2.02 -2.31 -0.41
C ALA A 57 -1.91 -3.85 -0.23
N THR A 58 -1.69 -4.57 -1.36
CA THR A 58 -1.30 -4.10 -2.68
C THR A 58 -2.06 -4.78 -3.81
N LEU A 59 -2.06 -4.17 -5.00
CA LEU A 59 -2.35 -4.88 -6.23
C LEU A 59 -1.09 -5.63 -6.69
N LEU A 60 -1.21 -6.93 -6.95
CA LEU A 60 -0.14 -7.75 -7.54
C LEU A 60 -0.08 -7.51 -9.06
N LEU A 61 0.48 -6.37 -9.44
CA LEU A 61 0.40 -5.84 -10.81
C LEU A 61 0.85 -6.82 -11.91
N PRO A 62 1.90 -7.66 -11.75
CA PRO A 62 2.34 -8.57 -12.81
C PRO A 62 1.32 -9.64 -13.20
N LEU A 63 0.29 -9.85 -12.37
CA LEU A 63 -0.76 -10.85 -12.64
C LEU A 63 -1.82 -10.36 -13.62
N PHE A 64 -1.84 -9.05 -13.95
CA PHE A 64 -2.89 -8.43 -14.74
C PHE A 64 -2.37 -7.86 -16.06
N PRO A 65 -3.18 -7.87 -17.15
CA PRO A 65 -2.89 -7.12 -18.36
C PRO A 65 -2.88 -5.61 -18.07
N PRO A 66 -1.81 -4.85 -18.40
CA PRO A 66 -1.69 -3.43 -18.03
C PRO A 66 -2.77 -2.55 -18.67
N ALA A 67 -3.21 -2.85 -19.89
CA ALA A 67 -4.31 -2.13 -20.52
C ALA A 67 -5.63 -2.27 -19.76
N LEU A 68 -5.92 -3.47 -19.22
CA LEU A 68 -7.10 -3.71 -18.40
C LEU A 68 -7.01 -2.93 -17.07
N VAL A 69 -5.87 -3.01 -16.39
CA VAL A 69 -5.64 -2.23 -15.15
C VAL A 69 -5.75 -0.75 -15.41
N ALA A 70 -5.14 -0.24 -16.50
CA ALA A 70 -5.21 1.17 -16.85
C ALA A 70 -6.67 1.62 -17.02
N LYS A 71 -7.51 0.82 -17.69
CA LYS A 71 -8.92 1.10 -17.90
C LYS A 71 -9.71 1.07 -16.58
N GLN A 72 -9.55 0.02 -15.79
CA GLN A 72 -10.25 -0.14 -14.52
C GLN A 72 -9.91 0.98 -13.53
N ILE A 73 -8.62 1.30 -13.40
CA ILE A 73 -8.17 2.39 -12.52
C ILE A 73 -8.65 3.75 -13.01
N ALA A 74 -8.67 4.01 -14.33
CA ALA A 74 -9.21 5.25 -14.86
C ALA A 74 -10.70 5.42 -14.55
N ASP A 75 -11.50 4.37 -14.67
CA ASP A 75 -12.91 4.40 -14.36
C ASP A 75 -13.15 4.57 -12.84
N LEU A 76 -12.41 3.87 -11.99
CA LEU A 76 -12.48 3.99 -10.54
C LEU A 76 -12.04 5.37 -10.05
N ASP A 77 -10.98 5.93 -10.63
CA ASP A 77 -10.49 7.26 -10.28
C ASP A 77 -11.50 8.35 -10.61
N ARG A 78 -12.19 8.23 -11.74
CA ARG A 78 -13.30 9.14 -12.12
C ARG A 78 -14.50 8.98 -11.18
N ALA A 79 -14.88 7.74 -10.84
CA ALA A 79 -15.96 7.48 -9.87
C ALA A 79 -15.63 8.01 -8.48
N ALA A 80 -14.38 7.92 -8.08
CA ALA A 80 -13.87 8.44 -6.82
C ALA A 80 -13.53 9.94 -6.86
N ALA A 81 -13.82 10.67 -7.96
CA ALA A 81 -13.47 12.08 -8.12
C ALA A 81 -11.97 12.40 -7.84
N GLY A 82 -11.06 11.54 -8.31
CA GLY A 82 -9.61 11.75 -8.19
C GLY A 82 -9.01 11.33 -6.84
N ARG A 83 -9.66 10.42 -6.10
CA ARG A 83 -9.19 9.96 -4.78
C ARG A 83 -8.47 8.59 -4.81
N VAL A 84 -8.21 8.01 -5.97
CA VAL A 84 -7.55 6.71 -6.07
C VAL A 84 -6.03 6.85 -5.91
N ALA A 85 -5.41 5.91 -5.18
CA ALA A 85 -3.97 5.68 -5.14
C ALA A 85 -3.67 4.20 -5.42
N LEU A 86 -2.65 3.91 -6.22
CA LEU A 86 -2.34 2.55 -6.64
C LEU A 86 -1.07 2.04 -5.95
N GLY A 87 -1.25 1.34 -4.83
CA GLY A 87 -0.16 0.59 -4.21
C GLY A 87 0.08 -0.72 -4.95
N ILE A 88 1.27 -0.92 -5.46
CA ILE A 88 1.63 -2.09 -6.26
C ILE A 88 2.70 -2.95 -5.63
N GLY A 89 2.53 -4.27 -5.78
CA GLY A 89 3.51 -5.28 -5.40
C GLY A 89 3.88 -6.19 -6.57
N VAL A 90 5.05 -6.79 -6.49
CA VAL A 90 5.49 -7.81 -7.47
C VAL A 90 4.92 -9.20 -7.14
N GLY A 91 4.37 -9.40 -5.96
CA GLY A 91 3.95 -10.71 -5.48
C GLY A 91 5.11 -11.67 -5.22
N GLY A 92 4.79 -12.96 -5.13
CA GLY A 92 5.75 -14.04 -4.91
C GLY A 92 5.75 -14.58 -3.48
N GLU A 93 4.79 -14.17 -2.66
CA GLU A 93 4.52 -14.78 -1.35
C GLU A 93 3.87 -16.14 -1.51
N TYR A 94 2.92 -16.24 -2.46
CA TYR A 94 2.27 -17.48 -2.86
C TYR A 94 2.51 -17.74 -4.35
N ALA A 95 3.18 -18.84 -4.69
CA ALA A 95 3.39 -19.25 -6.08
C ALA A 95 2.06 -19.53 -6.78
N SER A 96 1.07 -20.00 -6.03
CA SER A 96 -0.29 -20.28 -6.52
C SER A 96 -1.00 -19.08 -7.17
N ASP A 97 -0.68 -17.84 -6.76
CA ASP A 97 -1.20 -16.64 -7.44
C ASP A 97 -0.75 -16.59 -8.90
N PHE A 98 0.50 -16.95 -9.17
CA PHE A 98 1.11 -16.94 -10.50
C PHE A 98 0.63 -18.14 -11.32
N ASP A 99 0.56 -19.32 -10.71
CA ASP A 99 0.06 -20.55 -11.35
C ASP A 99 -1.39 -20.35 -11.82
N ALA A 100 -2.24 -19.78 -10.97
CA ALA A 100 -3.65 -19.50 -11.29
C ALA A 100 -3.82 -18.53 -12.45
N CYS A 101 -2.86 -17.62 -12.65
CA CYS A 101 -2.88 -16.64 -13.74
C CYS A 101 -2.07 -17.08 -14.98
N GLY A 102 -1.43 -18.25 -14.94
CA GLY A 102 -0.59 -18.75 -16.03
C GLY A 102 0.65 -17.90 -16.31
N ILE A 103 1.22 -17.25 -15.27
CA ILE A 103 2.34 -16.33 -15.40
C ILE A 103 3.58 -16.93 -14.72
N PRO A 104 4.73 -17.02 -15.42
CA PRO A 104 5.98 -17.43 -14.79
C PRO A 104 6.38 -16.47 -13.65
N ILE A 105 6.58 -17.00 -12.44
CA ILE A 105 6.88 -16.20 -11.25
C ILE A 105 8.21 -15.43 -11.38
N GLU A 106 9.17 -15.94 -12.12
CA GLU A 106 10.45 -15.30 -12.43
C GLU A 106 10.31 -14.03 -13.25
N GLU A 107 9.22 -13.86 -14.02
CA GLU A 107 8.93 -12.67 -14.81
C GLU A 107 8.31 -11.54 -14.00
N ARG A 108 7.89 -11.78 -12.75
CA ARG A 108 7.14 -10.81 -11.95
C ARG A 108 7.77 -9.41 -11.88
N GLY A 109 9.11 -9.35 -11.79
CA GLY A 109 9.81 -8.07 -11.68
C GLY A 109 9.84 -7.28 -12.98
N SER A 110 10.11 -7.92 -14.12
CA SER A 110 10.13 -7.29 -15.44
C SER A 110 8.73 -6.92 -15.91
N ARG A 111 7.74 -7.79 -15.70
CA ARG A 111 6.32 -7.47 -15.96
C ARG A 111 5.86 -6.24 -15.17
N THR A 112 6.21 -6.16 -13.88
CA THR A 112 5.83 -4.99 -13.07
C THR A 112 6.43 -3.70 -13.62
N ASN A 113 7.71 -3.68 -13.99
CA ASN A 113 8.36 -2.48 -14.55
C ASN A 113 7.68 -2.03 -15.83
N GLU A 114 7.51 -2.96 -16.79
CA GLU A 114 6.90 -2.66 -18.08
C GLU A 114 5.42 -2.25 -17.93
N ALA A 115 4.69 -2.90 -17.01
CA ALA A 115 3.31 -2.51 -16.71
C ALA A 115 3.20 -1.10 -16.13
N MET A 116 4.10 -0.70 -15.21
CA MET A 116 4.08 0.66 -14.65
C MET A 116 4.30 1.74 -15.74
N GLU A 117 5.23 1.50 -16.65
CA GLU A 117 5.47 2.40 -17.79
C GLU A 117 4.24 2.49 -18.69
N LEU A 118 3.62 1.35 -18.98
CA LEU A 118 2.39 1.28 -19.77
C LEU A 118 1.19 1.95 -19.11
N LEU A 119 1.01 1.81 -17.79
CA LEU A 119 -0.05 2.52 -17.05
C LEU A 119 0.08 4.03 -17.26
N ARG A 120 1.29 4.59 -17.11
CA ARG A 120 1.54 6.03 -17.34
C ARG A 120 1.24 6.44 -18.77
N ALA A 121 1.67 5.65 -19.75
CA ALA A 121 1.40 5.92 -21.14
C ALA A 121 -0.11 5.90 -21.45
N PHE A 122 -0.84 4.89 -21.00
CA PHE A 122 -2.29 4.78 -21.23
C PHE A 122 -3.10 5.87 -20.53
N TRP A 123 -2.67 6.33 -19.35
CA TRP A 123 -3.38 7.37 -18.60
C TRP A 123 -3.26 8.78 -19.21
N THR A 124 -2.40 8.98 -20.23
CA THR A 124 -2.42 10.20 -21.02
C THR A 124 -3.70 10.33 -21.86
N GLY A 125 -4.37 9.22 -22.17
CA GLY A 125 -5.51 9.14 -23.07
C GLY A 125 -5.12 9.22 -24.55
N GLU A 126 -3.82 9.25 -24.89
CA GLU A 126 -3.32 9.25 -26.26
C GLU A 126 -3.07 7.80 -26.75
N PRO A 127 -3.02 7.57 -28.08
CA PRO A 127 -2.65 6.27 -28.62
C PRO A 127 -1.23 5.87 -28.22
N VAL A 128 -1.08 4.64 -27.74
CA VAL A 128 0.19 4.06 -27.29
C VAL A 128 0.66 2.98 -28.26
N THR A 129 1.86 3.16 -28.81
CA THR A 129 2.60 2.11 -29.53
C THR A 129 3.75 1.67 -28.61
N HIS A 130 3.85 0.38 -28.35
CA HIS A 130 4.84 -0.20 -27.44
C HIS A 130 5.23 -1.60 -27.93
N HIS A 131 6.52 -1.83 -28.09
CA HIS A 131 7.10 -3.13 -28.45
C HIS A 131 8.04 -3.56 -27.32
N GLY A 132 7.44 -4.18 -26.30
CA GLY A 132 8.15 -4.57 -25.09
C GLY A 132 8.47 -6.07 -25.02
N ARG A 133 8.96 -6.48 -23.86
CA ARG A 133 9.25 -7.89 -23.60
C ARG A 133 7.99 -8.72 -23.38
N HIS A 134 6.98 -8.15 -22.73
CA HIS A 134 5.79 -8.86 -22.27
C HIS A 134 4.53 -8.40 -22.98
N TRP A 135 4.52 -7.20 -23.52
CA TRP A 135 3.35 -6.65 -24.22
C TRP A 135 3.77 -5.92 -25.50
N ASP A 136 2.90 -6.03 -26.49
CA ASP A 136 3.06 -5.41 -27.80
C ASP A 136 1.72 -4.72 -28.15
N PHE A 137 1.78 -3.41 -28.45
CA PHE A 137 0.62 -2.61 -28.82
C PHE A 137 0.96 -1.68 -29.97
N ASP A 138 0.06 -1.55 -30.93
CA ASP A 138 0.18 -0.60 -32.04
C ASP A 138 -1.02 0.36 -32.02
N GLY A 139 -0.77 1.59 -31.58
CA GLY A 139 -1.77 2.64 -31.51
C GLY A 139 -2.93 2.39 -30.55
N LEU A 140 -2.76 1.52 -29.53
CA LEU A 140 -3.81 1.21 -28.56
C LEU A 140 -4.13 2.42 -27.69
N ARG A 141 -5.40 2.78 -27.61
CA ARG A 141 -5.88 3.89 -26.81
C ARG A 141 -6.81 3.43 -25.69
N ILE A 142 -6.55 3.89 -24.46
CA ILE A 142 -7.43 3.71 -23.30
C ILE A 142 -8.13 5.04 -23.02
N HIS A 143 -9.46 5.04 -23.10
CA HIS A 143 -10.27 6.25 -22.96
C HIS A 143 -11.59 5.95 -22.21
N PRO A 144 -12.11 6.86 -21.33
CA PRO A 144 -11.48 8.12 -20.93
C PRO A 144 -10.26 7.92 -20.04
N PRO A 145 -9.35 8.92 -19.95
CA PRO A 145 -8.25 8.90 -19.00
C PRO A 145 -8.76 9.07 -17.55
N PRO A 146 -7.93 8.86 -16.53
CA PRO A 146 -8.26 9.12 -15.14
C PRO A 146 -8.69 10.57 -14.90
N GLN A 147 -9.32 10.85 -13.76
CA GLN A 147 -9.63 12.19 -13.29
C GLN A 147 -8.36 12.96 -12.90
N GLN A 148 -7.41 12.26 -12.26
CA GLN A 148 -6.12 12.81 -11.89
C GLN A 148 -5.23 12.98 -13.13
N SER A 149 -4.69 14.18 -13.32
CA SER A 149 -3.76 14.45 -14.42
C SER A 149 -2.47 13.62 -14.26
N GLY A 150 -2.08 12.89 -15.31
CA GLY A 150 -0.95 11.95 -15.28
C GLY A 150 -1.26 10.61 -14.60
N GLY A 151 -2.50 10.41 -14.16
CA GLY A 151 -3.00 9.23 -13.49
C GLY A 151 -2.82 9.23 -11.97
N PRO A 152 -3.47 8.29 -11.28
CA PRO A 152 -3.31 8.10 -9.84
C PRO A 152 -1.85 7.88 -9.44
N PRO A 153 -1.45 8.33 -8.23
CA PRO A 153 -0.09 8.06 -7.73
C PRO A 153 0.14 6.55 -7.58
N ILE A 154 1.32 6.10 -8.04
CA ILE A 154 1.76 4.72 -7.93
C ILE A 154 2.72 4.59 -6.76
N VAL A 155 2.30 3.89 -5.69
CA VAL A 155 3.10 3.61 -4.49
C VAL A 155 3.70 2.22 -4.62
N VAL A 156 5.02 2.13 -4.77
CA VAL A 156 5.74 0.86 -4.91
C VAL A 156 5.90 0.20 -3.55
N THR A 157 5.51 -1.07 -3.43
CA THR A 157 5.74 -1.83 -2.20
C THR A 157 6.92 -2.78 -2.35
N GLY A 158 7.45 -3.22 -1.21
CA GLY A 158 8.52 -4.20 -1.16
C GLY A 158 9.73 -3.76 -0.36
N ARG A 159 10.52 -4.77 0.05
CA ARG A 159 11.57 -4.64 1.07
C ARG A 159 12.98 -4.87 0.53
N GLN A 160 13.09 -5.26 -0.73
CA GLN A 160 14.37 -5.60 -1.35
C GLN A 160 14.95 -4.41 -2.11
N PRO A 161 16.27 -4.33 -2.29
CA PRO A 161 16.91 -3.25 -3.04
C PRO A 161 16.33 -3.01 -4.44
N VAL A 162 15.87 -4.08 -5.11
CA VAL A 162 15.22 -3.96 -6.44
C VAL A 162 13.90 -3.19 -6.36
N ALA A 163 13.14 -3.33 -5.26
CA ALA A 163 11.91 -2.58 -5.05
C ALA A 163 12.20 -1.10 -4.75
N MET A 164 13.27 -0.80 -3.98
CA MET A 164 13.71 0.56 -3.71
C MET A 164 14.14 1.26 -5.00
N ARG A 165 14.92 0.59 -5.86
CA ARG A 165 15.28 1.12 -7.19
C ARG A 165 14.05 1.34 -8.08
N ARG A 166 13.06 0.43 -8.05
CA ARG A 166 11.80 0.60 -8.78
C ARG A 166 11.05 1.83 -8.28
N ALA A 167 10.93 2.00 -6.97
CA ALA A 167 10.29 3.17 -6.37
C ALA A 167 10.97 4.47 -6.80
N ALA A 168 12.30 4.53 -6.70
CA ALA A 168 13.08 5.68 -7.13
C ALA A 168 12.92 6.02 -8.62
N ARG A 169 12.71 5.02 -9.50
CA ARG A 169 12.67 5.21 -10.96
C ARG A 169 11.28 5.42 -11.51
N LEU A 170 10.27 4.71 -10.99
CA LEU A 170 8.95 4.58 -11.61
C LEU A 170 7.79 4.92 -10.66
N GLY A 171 8.02 4.96 -9.33
CA GLY A 171 6.96 5.18 -8.34
C GLY A 171 6.80 6.65 -7.96
N ASP A 172 5.66 7.02 -7.42
CA ASP A 172 5.39 8.30 -6.76
C ASP A 172 5.43 8.18 -5.25
N GLY A 173 5.70 6.98 -4.75
CA GLY A 173 5.86 6.68 -3.34
C GLY A 173 6.45 5.30 -3.09
N TRP A 174 6.79 5.05 -1.83
CA TRP A 174 7.29 3.75 -1.38
C TRP A 174 6.64 3.36 -0.06
N MET A 175 6.21 2.10 0.04
CA MET A 175 5.48 1.55 1.19
C MET A 175 5.99 0.14 1.53
N PRO A 176 6.95 0.00 2.44
CA PRO A 176 7.38 -1.30 2.94
C PRO A 176 6.44 -1.81 4.05
N TYR A 177 6.47 -3.10 4.31
CA TYR A 177 5.80 -3.77 5.42
C TYR A 177 6.78 -4.66 6.20
N LEU A 178 6.47 -4.99 7.44
CA LEU A 178 7.35 -5.74 8.36
C LEU A 178 8.75 -5.09 8.45
N TYR A 179 8.76 -3.82 8.80
CA TYR A 179 9.97 -2.99 8.87
C TYR A 179 10.16 -2.44 10.28
N SER A 180 11.41 -2.12 10.63
CA SER A 180 11.70 -1.28 11.78
C SER A 180 11.96 0.17 11.33
N PRO A 181 11.79 1.18 12.24
CA PRO A 181 12.11 2.57 11.93
C PRO A 181 13.54 2.78 11.42
N GLU A 182 14.53 2.11 12.03
CA GLU A 182 15.94 2.24 11.64
C GLU A 182 16.20 1.67 10.23
N ARG A 183 15.54 0.57 9.89
CA ARG A 183 15.62 0.01 8.54
C ARG A 183 14.93 0.91 7.54
N TYR A 184 13.83 1.55 7.94
CA TYR A 184 13.11 2.50 7.11
C TYR A 184 14.00 3.69 6.74
N ALA A 185 14.63 4.35 7.71
CA ALA A 185 15.55 5.47 7.49
C ALA A 185 16.69 5.11 6.53
N ARG A 186 17.32 3.93 6.71
CA ARG A 186 18.37 3.47 5.79
C ARG A 186 17.85 3.25 4.37
N SER A 187 16.64 2.74 4.21
CA SER A 187 16.03 2.50 2.90
C SER A 187 15.62 3.81 2.20
N VAL A 188 15.17 4.81 2.96
CA VAL A 188 14.92 6.17 2.44
C VAL A 188 16.20 6.75 1.83
N ALA A 189 17.34 6.63 2.54
CA ALA A 189 18.64 7.07 2.01
C ALA A 189 18.98 6.36 0.68
N THR A 190 18.80 5.02 0.62
CA THR A 190 19.05 4.24 -0.60
C THR A 190 18.17 4.68 -1.78
N ILE A 191 16.88 4.99 -1.54
CA ILE A 191 15.96 5.47 -2.58
C ILE A 191 16.38 6.86 -3.06
N ARG A 192 16.75 7.77 -2.15
CA ARG A 192 17.22 9.11 -2.49
C ARG A 192 18.52 9.10 -3.28
N GLU A 193 19.48 8.25 -2.89
CA GLU A 193 20.73 8.04 -3.63
C GLU A 193 20.48 7.55 -5.07
N GLU A 194 19.59 6.59 -5.25
CA GLU A 194 19.23 6.10 -6.59
C GLU A 194 18.52 7.19 -7.41
N ALA A 195 17.61 7.94 -6.83
CA ALA A 195 16.92 9.05 -7.51
C ALA A 195 17.92 10.14 -7.94
N GLN A 196 18.84 10.53 -7.05
CA GLN A 196 19.91 11.48 -7.38
C GLN A 196 20.80 10.97 -8.52
N ARG A 197 21.17 9.68 -8.49
CA ARG A 197 21.99 9.07 -9.55
C ARG A 197 21.36 9.12 -10.93
N ILE A 198 20.02 9.09 -11.00
CA ILE A 198 19.27 9.17 -12.28
C ILE A 198 18.71 10.56 -12.57
N GLY A 199 19.00 11.55 -11.74
CA GLY A 199 18.54 12.92 -11.91
C GLY A 199 17.03 13.12 -11.68
N ARG A 200 16.38 12.25 -10.88
CA ARG A 200 14.95 12.35 -10.57
C ARG A 200 14.73 13.10 -9.25
N ASP A 201 13.84 14.08 -9.30
CA ASP A 201 13.34 14.76 -8.13
C ASP A 201 12.29 13.90 -7.38
N LEU A 202 12.34 13.95 -6.05
CA LEU A 202 11.42 13.26 -5.14
C LEU A 202 10.64 14.23 -4.24
N ASP A 203 10.50 15.50 -4.58
CA ASP A 203 9.80 16.51 -3.77
C ASP A 203 8.32 16.16 -3.55
N ALA A 204 7.67 15.57 -4.57
CA ALA A 204 6.29 15.08 -4.49
C ALA A 204 6.18 13.59 -4.14
N PHE A 205 7.28 12.96 -3.68
CA PHE A 205 7.30 11.52 -3.41
C PHE A 205 6.73 11.21 -2.04
N THR A 206 5.77 10.30 -1.97
CA THR A 206 5.10 9.92 -0.71
C THR A 206 5.86 8.83 0.03
N TRP A 207 6.32 9.14 1.24
CA TRP A 207 7.02 8.22 2.13
C TRP A 207 6.04 7.49 3.03
N CYS A 208 5.58 6.31 2.60
CA CYS A 208 4.58 5.51 3.32
C CYS A 208 5.22 4.40 4.14
N ALA A 209 4.54 3.98 5.21
CA ALA A 209 4.80 2.72 5.90
C ALA A 209 3.51 1.93 6.11
N TYR A 210 3.54 0.64 5.76
CA TYR A 210 2.49 -0.30 6.13
C TYR A 210 2.88 -0.96 7.45
N VAL A 211 2.10 -0.70 8.51
CA VAL A 211 2.41 -1.15 9.87
C VAL A 211 1.27 -2.00 10.42
N PHE A 212 1.58 -3.23 10.82
CA PHE A 212 0.67 -4.07 11.58
C PHE A 212 0.53 -3.52 13.00
N VAL A 213 -0.70 -3.49 13.52
CA VAL A 213 -1.01 -2.94 14.84
C VAL A 213 -1.81 -3.95 15.66
N SER A 214 -1.35 -4.24 16.87
CA SER A 214 -2.12 -4.99 17.86
C SER A 214 -2.10 -4.22 19.17
N MET A 215 -3.25 -3.82 19.66
CA MET A 215 -3.42 -2.96 20.82
C MET A 215 -4.31 -3.64 21.86
N ASP A 216 -3.90 -3.55 23.13
CA ASP A 216 -4.65 -4.02 24.29
C ASP A 216 -4.16 -3.26 25.53
N ASP A 217 -4.95 -3.15 26.58
CA ASP A 217 -4.51 -2.57 27.86
C ASP A 217 -3.41 -3.42 28.52
N ASP A 218 -3.38 -4.72 28.22
CA ASP A 218 -2.32 -5.64 28.59
C ASP A 218 -1.35 -5.85 27.41
N ARG A 219 -0.12 -5.42 27.59
CA ARG A 219 0.97 -5.52 26.60
C ARG A 219 1.24 -6.97 26.16
N ASP A 220 1.17 -7.93 27.08
CA ASP A 220 1.46 -9.33 26.78
C ASP A 220 0.32 -9.97 25.97
N VAL A 221 -0.92 -9.55 26.23
CA VAL A 221 -2.10 -9.93 25.42
C VAL A 221 -1.96 -9.36 24.00
N ALA A 222 -1.66 -8.07 23.86
CA ALA A 222 -1.43 -7.45 22.55
C ALA A 222 -0.34 -8.18 21.75
N ARG A 223 0.77 -8.50 22.42
CA ARG A 223 1.91 -9.21 21.82
C ARG A 223 1.55 -10.63 21.39
N THR A 224 0.86 -11.37 22.23
CA THR A 224 0.40 -12.73 21.92
C THR A 224 -0.53 -12.74 20.72
N ASN A 225 -1.48 -11.81 20.67
CA ASN A 225 -2.41 -11.64 19.55
C ASN A 225 -1.66 -11.32 18.24
N ALA A 226 -0.67 -10.44 18.29
CA ALA A 226 0.15 -10.07 17.12
C ALA A 226 0.95 -11.26 16.58
N VAL A 227 1.64 -12.00 17.47
CA VAL A 227 2.43 -13.19 17.08
C VAL A 227 1.52 -14.24 16.46
N HIS A 228 0.36 -14.51 17.05
CA HIS A 228 -0.60 -15.48 16.53
C HIS A 228 -1.13 -15.05 15.14
N ALA A 229 -1.56 -13.81 14.99
CA ALA A 229 -2.13 -13.29 13.75
C ALA A 229 -1.12 -13.33 12.59
N LEU A 230 0.08 -12.80 12.80
CA LEU A 230 1.12 -12.80 11.76
C LEU A 230 1.68 -14.19 11.51
N GLY A 231 1.82 -15.03 12.55
CA GLY A 231 2.22 -16.43 12.43
C GLY A 231 1.27 -17.23 11.55
N GLY A 232 -0.05 -17.03 11.72
CA GLY A 232 -1.07 -17.64 10.87
C GLY A 232 -1.04 -17.14 9.43
N THR A 233 -0.85 -15.84 9.23
CA THR A 233 -0.82 -15.22 7.90
C THR A 233 0.41 -15.64 7.09
N TYR A 234 1.60 -15.55 7.69
CA TYR A 234 2.87 -15.75 6.98
C TYR A 234 3.50 -17.13 7.20
N ARG A 235 2.88 -17.99 7.99
CA ARG A 235 3.36 -19.35 8.32
C ARG A 235 4.80 -19.34 8.85
N ASN A 236 5.10 -18.38 9.70
CA ASN A 236 6.42 -18.17 10.28
C ASN A 236 6.30 -17.79 11.77
N ASP A 237 7.32 -18.07 12.56
CA ASP A 237 7.37 -17.62 13.94
C ASP A 237 7.80 -16.14 14.01
N PHE A 238 6.94 -15.31 14.59
CA PHE A 238 7.18 -13.88 14.78
C PHE A 238 7.61 -13.52 16.20
N SER A 239 7.72 -14.49 17.13
CA SER A 239 7.97 -14.23 18.55
C SER A 239 9.20 -13.38 18.84
N GLU A 240 10.29 -13.54 18.07
CA GLU A 240 11.53 -12.79 18.25
C GLU A 240 11.54 -11.41 17.54
N MET A 241 10.69 -11.22 16.53
CA MET A 241 10.76 -10.03 15.68
C MET A 241 9.56 -9.11 15.79
N ILE A 242 8.46 -9.54 16.41
CA ILE A 242 7.19 -8.82 16.41
C ILE A 242 7.34 -7.38 16.91
N ASP A 243 7.99 -7.16 18.03
CA ASP A 243 8.17 -5.84 18.65
C ASP A 243 9.02 -4.89 17.78
N ARG A 244 9.82 -5.44 16.88
CA ARG A 244 10.65 -4.68 15.94
C ARG A 244 9.87 -4.27 14.69
N VAL A 245 8.98 -5.12 14.17
CA VAL A 245 8.36 -4.97 12.84
C VAL A 245 6.89 -4.59 12.86
N ALA A 246 6.26 -4.55 14.03
CA ALA A 246 4.88 -4.15 14.24
C ALA A 246 4.77 -3.13 15.38
N ALA A 247 3.65 -2.44 15.48
CA ALA A 247 3.29 -1.59 16.61
C ALA A 247 2.39 -2.41 17.54
N VAL A 248 2.92 -2.79 18.70
CA VAL A 248 2.29 -3.77 19.60
C VAL A 248 2.39 -3.29 21.04
N GLY A 249 1.32 -3.43 21.80
CA GLY A 249 1.25 -3.08 23.21
C GLY A 249 0.06 -2.20 23.56
N THR A 250 0.25 -1.35 24.58
CA THR A 250 -0.76 -0.36 24.97
C THR A 250 -0.90 0.75 23.93
N PRO A 251 -1.94 1.59 23.98
CA PRO A 251 -2.06 2.76 23.12
C PRO A 251 -0.81 3.66 23.10
N GLU A 252 -0.16 3.82 24.27
CA GLU A 252 1.07 4.60 24.41
C GLU A 252 2.25 3.92 23.69
N ASP A 253 2.38 2.59 23.79
CA ASP A 253 3.43 1.83 23.10
C ASP A 253 3.26 1.93 21.58
N VAL A 254 2.04 1.80 21.09
CA VAL A 254 1.71 1.94 19.67
C VAL A 254 2.04 3.34 19.19
N THR A 255 1.62 4.38 19.93
CA THR A 255 1.94 5.77 19.59
C THR A 255 3.45 6.00 19.53
N ALA A 256 4.20 5.57 20.54
CA ALA A 256 5.66 5.70 20.58
C ALA A 256 6.34 4.98 19.40
N LYS A 257 5.83 3.84 18.98
CA LYS A 257 6.33 3.12 17.80
C LYS A 257 6.07 3.89 16.50
N LEU A 258 4.90 4.49 16.35
CA LEU A 258 4.56 5.30 15.17
C LEU A 258 5.38 6.60 15.15
N ASP A 259 5.59 7.25 16.29
CA ASP A 259 6.47 8.42 16.40
C ASP A 259 7.91 8.10 15.98
N ALA A 260 8.42 6.92 16.33
CA ALA A 260 9.73 6.47 15.86
C ALA A 260 9.79 6.30 14.34
N PHE A 261 8.70 5.88 13.70
CA PHE A 261 8.60 5.85 12.23
C PHE A 261 8.52 7.25 11.62
N VAL A 262 7.80 8.19 12.25
CA VAL A 262 7.79 9.61 11.82
C VAL A 262 9.21 10.16 11.87
N GLY A 263 9.94 9.94 12.98
CA GLY A 263 11.35 10.31 13.09
C GLY A 263 12.28 9.66 12.06
N ALA A 264 11.88 8.50 11.50
CA ALA A 264 12.58 7.82 10.42
C ALA A 264 12.21 8.34 9.01
N GLY A 265 11.28 9.30 8.90
CA GLY A 265 10.86 9.93 7.65
C GLY A 265 9.56 9.37 7.04
N VAL A 266 8.72 8.70 7.82
CA VAL A 266 7.38 8.32 7.36
C VAL A 266 6.45 9.53 7.41
N GLU A 267 5.79 9.81 6.28
CA GLU A 267 4.81 10.89 6.13
C GLU A 267 3.38 10.36 6.11
N HIS A 268 3.20 9.13 5.65
CA HIS A 268 1.88 8.52 5.54
C HIS A 268 1.88 7.06 6.04
N PHE A 269 1.02 6.75 7.00
CA PHE A 269 0.82 5.40 7.48
C PHE A 269 -0.32 4.70 6.76
N VAL A 270 -0.16 3.41 6.52
CA VAL A 270 -1.23 2.46 6.24
C VAL A 270 -1.22 1.46 7.39
N LEU A 271 -2.05 1.67 8.39
CA LEU A 271 -2.11 0.83 9.58
C LEU A 271 -3.02 -0.37 9.32
N CYS A 272 -2.55 -1.55 9.69
CA CYS A 272 -3.28 -2.80 9.59
C CYS A 272 -3.55 -3.34 11.01
N PRO A 273 -4.71 -3.04 11.60
CA PRO A 273 -5.11 -3.66 12.85
C PRO A 273 -5.23 -5.17 12.68
N ILE A 274 -4.65 -5.93 13.61
CA ILE A 274 -4.64 -7.39 13.61
C ILE A 274 -5.09 -7.95 14.96
N GLY A 275 -5.48 -9.21 14.97
CA GLY A 275 -5.96 -9.91 16.16
C GLY A 275 -7.48 -9.77 16.36
N PRO A 276 -8.00 -10.29 17.49
CA PRO A 276 -9.44 -10.37 17.74
C PRO A 276 -10.12 -8.99 17.84
N ASN A 277 -9.40 -7.96 18.31
CA ASN A 277 -9.91 -6.60 18.53
C ASN A 277 -9.63 -5.65 17.35
N ALA A 278 -9.34 -6.18 16.14
CA ALA A 278 -8.90 -5.38 14.99
C ALA A 278 -9.85 -4.22 14.65
N ALA A 279 -11.17 -4.43 14.67
CA ALA A 279 -12.15 -3.39 14.39
C ALA A 279 -12.17 -2.28 15.45
N GLU A 280 -12.06 -2.63 16.73
CA GLU A 280 -11.98 -1.67 17.84
C GLU A 280 -10.66 -0.90 17.78
N ASN A 281 -9.56 -1.59 17.53
CA ASN A 281 -8.24 -0.97 17.34
C ASN A 281 -8.26 0.01 16.16
N ALA A 282 -8.93 -0.32 15.05
CA ALA A 282 -9.08 0.61 13.93
C ALA A 282 -9.77 1.92 14.35
N ARG A 283 -10.84 1.84 15.12
CA ARG A 283 -11.55 3.02 15.65
C ARG A 283 -10.68 3.86 16.57
N HIS A 284 -9.98 3.21 17.50
CA HIS A 284 -9.08 3.88 18.44
C HIS A 284 -7.93 4.60 17.72
N LEU A 285 -7.33 3.93 16.72
CA LEU A 285 -6.24 4.52 15.91
C LEU A 285 -6.68 5.82 15.24
N VAL A 286 -7.86 5.87 14.64
CA VAL A 286 -8.34 7.08 13.97
C VAL A 286 -8.74 8.18 14.95
N ARG A 287 -9.44 7.83 16.05
CA ARG A 287 -9.95 8.82 16.98
C ARG A 287 -8.89 9.44 17.87
N ASP A 288 -7.94 8.64 18.33
CA ASP A 288 -7.05 9.03 19.43
C ASP A 288 -5.58 9.10 19.01
N VAL A 289 -5.06 8.04 18.36
CA VAL A 289 -3.65 7.97 17.97
C VAL A 289 -3.32 8.97 16.84
N ALA A 290 -4.20 9.13 15.83
CA ALA A 290 -3.97 10.10 14.76
C ALA A 290 -3.82 11.52 15.29
N ARG A 291 -4.64 11.91 16.25
CA ARG A 291 -4.60 13.25 16.86
C ARG A 291 -3.32 13.51 17.67
N SER A 292 -2.75 12.47 18.27
CA SER A 292 -1.49 12.60 19.01
C SER A 292 -0.30 12.80 18.08
N LEU A 293 -0.27 12.10 16.95
CA LEU A 293 0.78 12.24 15.92
C LEU A 293 0.76 13.62 15.27
N ASP A 294 -0.42 14.19 14.99
CA ASP A 294 -0.55 15.52 14.38
C ASP A 294 -0.03 16.65 15.32
N ARG A 295 -0.14 16.48 16.63
CA ARG A 295 0.36 17.46 17.63
C ARG A 295 1.88 17.46 17.78
N GLY A 296 2.55 16.38 17.38
CA GLY A 296 4.01 16.21 17.43
C GLY A 296 4.74 16.79 16.21
N SER A 297 4.05 17.11 15.14
CA SER A 297 4.66 17.68 13.94
C SER A 297 4.97 19.16 14.18
N PRO A 298 6.23 19.63 14.01
CA PRO A 298 6.54 21.05 14.07
C PRO A 298 5.77 21.72 12.93
N THR A 299 4.92 22.70 13.29
CA THR A 299 4.30 23.60 12.33
C THR A 299 5.42 24.30 11.55
N HIS A 300 5.63 23.91 10.31
CA HIS A 300 6.44 24.71 9.41
C HIS A 300 5.68 26.02 9.13
N GLY A 301 6.14 27.08 9.79
CA GLY A 301 5.72 28.45 9.54
C GLY A 301 6.45 29.04 8.34
#